data_2bce9a6219db7ee6204013a9de96685e
#
_entry.id   2bce9a6219db7ee6204013a9de96685e
#
_cell.length_a   1.000
_cell.length_b   1.000
_cell.length_c   1.000
_cell.angle_alpha   90.00
_cell.angle_beta   90.00
_cell.angle_gamma   90.00
#
_symmetry.space_group_name_H-M   'P 1'
#
loop_
_entity.id
_entity.type
_entity.pdbx_description
1 polymer ?
#
loop_
_entity_poly.entity_id
_entity_poly.type
_entity_poly.pdbx_seq_one_letter_code
_entity_poly.pdbx_strand_id
1 'polypeptide(L)'
;MPAIYPSYRKNSSLSFHKLYRPAQKILPKTPVLQSKGDRPLKMNFEDQLKALIFYHLEEHSSGRHLVQVLKQDDFARRHIAPEDGIEKSSFFEAVNSRGLEQLQFVYRNLCQEVSVVLPARYAHLGNLTAIDGSLIDAVLSMTWADYRKHSKKAKIHLGFDINKGIPAKLHLTDGKAGERPFVSQILDPGRTGVCDRGYQDHVLFDSLQAEGKYFIIRIKANTVIILVRQNTIPTGSPVFYDAEVLLGSDQNKTQTQTPLRLVAYRINGTDYWIATNRRDLTAEQIAEAYKLRWEIESFFAWWKRHLKVYHLIARSQYGLMVQIYAGLITYLLLAIYCQEAHKERVSIKRVRELRIQIQNELREAGSSSDDYFFKEQHHDRLYAKI
;
A
#
# COMPACT_ATOMS: atom_id res chain seq x y z
N MET A 1 -35.71 -7.66 46.43
CA MET A 1 -35.00 -6.64 45.58
C MET A 1 -34.56 -7.33 44.32
N PRO A 2 -35.06 -6.95 43.14
CA PRO A 2 -34.59 -7.56 41.90
C PRO A 2 -33.23 -6.97 41.52
N ALA A 3 -32.27 -7.83 41.22
CA ALA A 3 -30.95 -7.46 40.72
C ALA A 3 -31.09 -6.81 39.34
N ILE A 4 -30.71 -5.53 39.27
CA ILE A 4 -30.60 -4.76 38.02
C ILE A 4 -29.34 -5.25 37.32
N TYR A 5 -29.48 -6.16 36.37
CA TYR A 5 -28.41 -6.44 35.42
C TYR A 5 -28.28 -5.24 34.45
N PRO A 6 -27.12 -4.59 34.36
CA PRO A 6 -26.97 -3.55 33.38
C PRO A 6 -27.07 -4.17 31.98
N SER A 7 -28.02 -3.65 31.20
CA SER A 7 -28.15 -3.97 29.79
C SER A 7 -26.84 -3.61 29.08
N TYR A 8 -26.00 -4.61 28.86
CA TYR A 8 -24.76 -4.44 28.08
C TYR A 8 -25.12 -4.01 26.67
N ARG A 9 -24.66 -2.84 26.35
CA ARG A 9 -24.87 -2.03 25.17
C ARG A 9 -24.74 -2.82 23.87
N LYS A 10 -25.80 -2.84 23.09
CA LYS A 10 -25.84 -3.21 21.66
C LYS A 10 -25.04 -2.29 20.72
N ASN A 11 -24.03 -1.55 21.18
CA ASN A 11 -23.33 -0.50 20.42
C ASN A 11 -21.81 -0.58 20.43
N SER A 12 -21.16 -1.71 20.73
CA SER A 12 -19.75 -1.87 20.42
C SER A 12 -19.62 -2.41 19.00
N SER A 13 -19.34 -1.52 18.03
CA SER A 13 -19.01 -2.00 16.68
C SER A 13 -17.83 -2.96 16.79
N LEU A 14 -17.94 -4.18 16.25
CA LEU A 14 -16.89 -5.16 16.16
C LEU A 14 -15.62 -4.52 15.55
N SER A 15 -14.46 -4.94 16.03
CA SER A 15 -13.17 -4.32 15.63
C SER A 15 -12.96 -4.39 14.13
N PHE A 16 -13.38 -5.47 13.46
CA PHE A 16 -13.34 -5.56 12.00
C PHE A 16 -14.24 -4.50 11.33
N HIS A 17 -15.45 -4.27 11.85
CA HIS A 17 -16.36 -3.25 11.31
C HIS A 17 -15.82 -1.82 11.48
N LYS A 18 -15.12 -1.54 12.60
CA LYS A 18 -14.45 -0.25 12.78
C LYS A 18 -13.37 -0.03 11.71
N LEU A 19 -12.55 -1.05 11.47
CA LEU A 19 -11.53 -1.02 10.43
C LEU A 19 -12.16 -0.85 9.03
N TYR A 20 -13.24 -1.58 8.74
CA TYR A 20 -13.88 -1.63 7.43
C TYR A 20 -14.72 -0.37 7.10
N ARG A 21 -15.17 0.36 8.11
CA ARG A 21 -16.08 1.51 7.98
C ARG A 21 -15.71 2.53 6.90
N PRO A 22 -14.43 2.94 6.71
CA PRO A 22 -14.09 3.87 5.64
C PRO A 22 -14.39 3.30 4.24
N ALA A 23 -14.10 2.01 3.99
CA ALA A 23 -14.44 1.36 2.74
C ALA A 23 -15.96 1.25 2.56
N GLN A 24 -16.70 0.92 3.60
CA GLN A 24 -18.16 0.80 3.58
C GLN A 24 -18.85 2.11 3.14
N LYS A 25 -18.33 3.26 3.53
CA LYS A 25 -18.86 4.57 3.09
C LYS A 25 -18.67 4.83 1.60
N ILE A 26 -17.68 4.18 0.97
CA ILE A 26 -17.36 4.35 -0.45
C ILE A 26 -18.21 3.42 -1.33
N LEU A 27 -18.61 2.24 -0.82
CA LEU A 27 -19.31 1.21 -1.57
C LEU A 27 -20.56 1.71 -2.34
N PRO A 28 -21.44 2.57 -1.80
CA PRO A 28 -22.62 3.05 -2.54
C PRO A 28 -22.28 3.84 -3.81
N LYS A 29 -21.05 4.36 -3.92
CA LYS A 29 -20.57 5.12 -5.07
C LYS A 29 -19.69 4.27 -6.00
N THR A 30 -19.41 3.02 -5.62
CA THR A 30 -18.54 2.13 -6.39
C THR A 30 -19.27 1.64 -7.64
N PRO A 31 -18.59 1.55 -8.80
CA PRO A 31 -19.19 0.98 -10.01
C PRO A 31 -19.78 -0.40 -9.74
N VAL A 32 -20.97 -0.65 -10.29
CA VAL A 32 -21.68 -1.92 -10.07
C VAL A 32 -20.90 -3.06 -10.73
N LEU A 33 -20.62 -4.12 -9.94
CA LEU A 33 -20.04 -5.34 -10.48
C LEU A 33 -21.12 -6.14 -11.19
N GLN A 34 -21.04 -6.19 -12.52
CA GLN A 34 -22.01 -6.92 -13.34
C GLN A 34 -21.68 -8.41 -13.42
N SER A 35 -22.71 -9.25 -13.47
CA SER A 35 -22.57 -10.66 -13.82
C SER A 35 -22.26 -10.81 -15.32
N LYS A 36 -21.52 -11.88 -15.69
CA LYS A 36 -21.25 -12.22 -17.09
C LYS A 36 -22.41 -12.98 -17.77
N GLY A 37 -23.63 -12.88 -17.27
CA GLY A 37 -24.81 -13.58 -17.78
C GLY A 37 -26.00 -13.38 -16.86
N ASP A 38 -27.08 -14.09 -17.11
CA ASP A 38 -28.36 -13.93 -16.42
C ASP A 38 -28.39 -14.45 -14.96
N ARG A 39 -27.32 -15.12 -14.54
CA ARG A 39 -27.23 -15.66 -13.17
C ARG A 39 -26.66 -14.62 -12.19
N PRO A 40 -27.29 -14.39 -11.05
CA PRO A 40 -26.77 -13.51 -10.03
C PRO A 40 -25.40 -13.99 -9.53
N LEU A 41 -24.55 -13.01 -9.13
CA LEU A 41 -23.24 -13.31 -8.56
C LEU A 41 -23.43 -13.97 -7.18
N LYS A 42 -22.86 -15.17 -7.00
CA LYS A 42 -22.82 -15.85 -5.69
C LYS A 42 -21.92 -15.11 -4.67
N MET A 43 -21.08 -14.22 -5.13
CA MET A 43 -20.20 -13.38 -4.34
C MET A 43 -20.21 -11.99 -4.96
N ASN A 44 -20.82 -11.04 -4.30
CA ASN A 44 -20.85 -9.64 -4.73
C ASN A 44 -19.50 -8.96 -4.47
N PHE A 45 -19.37 -7.68 -4.84
CA PHE A 45 -18.10 -6.98 -4.66
C PHE A 45 -17.76 -6.72 -3.18
N GLU A 46 -18.74 -6.41 -2.36
CA GLU A 46 -18.52 -6.19 -0.93
C GLU A 46 -18.01 -7.45 -0.23
N ASP A 47 -18.59 -8.62 -0.54
CA ASP A 47 -18.14 -9.91 -0.03
C ASP A 47 -16.70 -10.20 -0.45
N GLN A 48 -16.37 -9.94 -1.74
CA GLN A 48 -15.01 -10.10 -2.25
C GLN A 48 -14.02 -9.19 -1.51
N LEU A 49 -14.38 -7.93 -1.31
CA LEU A 49 -13.55 -6.95 -0.61
C LEU A 49 -13.33 -7.34 0.85
N LYS A 50 -14.38 -7.69 1.59
CA LYS A 50 -14.29 -8.15 2.98
C LYS A 50 -13.39 -9.38 3.12
N ALA A 51 -13.62 -10.39 2.28
CA ALA A 51 -12.83 -11.63 2.30
C ALA A 51 -11.34 -11.37 2.02
N LEU A 52 -11.01 -10.48 1.07
CA LEU A 52 -9.63 -10.14 0.73
C LEU A 52 -8.95 -9.29 1.81
N ILE A 53 -9.67 -8.33 2.43
CA ILE A 53 -9.15 -7.58 3.59
C ILE A 53 -8.88 -8.54 4.74
N PHE A 54 -9.79 -9.45 5.04
CA PHE A 54 -9.64 -10.45 6.09
C PHE A 54 -8.47 -11.39 5.80
N TYR A 55 -8.26 -11.79 4.52
CA TYR A 55 -7.10 -12.57 4.09
C TYR A 55 -5.77 -11.90 4.47
N HIS A 56 -5.63 -10.62 4.16
CA HIS A 56 -4.40 -9.87 4.43
C HIS A 56 -4.24 -9.54 5.93
N LEU A 57 -5.33 -9.22 6.60
CA LEU A 57 -5.32 -8.81 8.01
C LEU A 57 -4.95 -9.98 8.92
N GLU A 58 -5.57 -11.16 8.75
CA GLU A 58 -5.38 -12.34 9.60
C GLU A 58 -4.23 -13.26 9.16
N GLU A 59 -3.44 -12.82 8.18
CA GLU A 59 -2.26 -13.56 7.70
C GLU A 59 -2.56 -15.01 7.27
N HIS A 60 -3.70 -15.25 6.61
CA HIS A 60 -4.03 -16.58 6.12
C HIS A 60 -2.93 -17.14 5.21
N SER A 61 -2.59 -18.41 5.41
CA SER A 61 -1.49 -19.07 4.69
C SER A 61 -1.79 -19.34 3.22
N SER A 62 -3.08 -19.40 2.83
CA SER A 62 -3.51 -19.61 1.46
C SER A 62 -4.98 -19.22 1.26
N GLY A 63 -5.38 -19.01 0.00
CA GLY A 63 -6.81 -18.80 -0.32
C GLY A 63 -7.68 -20.01 0.01
N ARG A 64 -7.12 -21.24 0.06
CA ARG A 64 -7.86 -22.43 0.52
C ARG A 64 -8.14 -22.36 2.01
N HIS A 65 -7.16 -21.96 2.78
CA HIS A 65 -7.32 -21.75 4.23
C HIS A 65 -8.36 -20.66 4.51
N LEU A 66 -8.29 -19.52 3.81
CA LEU A 66 -9.33 -18.50 3.93
C LEU A 66 -10.74 -19.05 3.68
N VAL A 67 -10.96 -19.75 2.56
CA VAL A 67 -12.28 -20.33 2.23
C VAL A 67 -12.74 -21.33 3.29
N GLN A 68 -11.83 -22.10 3.87
CA GLN A 68 -12.15 -23.00 4.97
C GLN A 68 -12.60 -22.22 6.21
N VAL A 69 -11.89 -21.17 6.61
CA VAL A 69 -12.26 -20.30 7.74
C VAL A 69 -13.61 -19.63 7.49
N LEU A 70 -13.85 -19.09 6.27
CA LEU A 70 -15.15 -18.49 5.91
C LEU A 70 -16.33 -19.46 6.00
N LYS A 71 -16.08 -20.78 5.95
CA LYS A 71 -17.12 -21.82 6.07
C LYS A 71 -17.31 -22.33 7.51
N GLN A 72 -16.24 -22.37 8.30
CA GLN A 72 -16.19 -23.07 9.58
C GLN A 72 -16.21 -22.15 10.79
N ASP A 73 -15.69 -20.95 10.66
CA ASP A 73 -15.60 -20.00 11.75
C ASP A 73 -16.88 -19.14 11.83
N ASP A 74 -17.49 -19.08 12.99
CA ASP A 74 -18.79 -18.41 13.19
C ASP A 74 -18.73 -16.90 12.96
N PHE A 75 -17.66 -16.24 13.37
CA PHE A 75 -17.50 -14.82 13.10
C PHE A 75 -17.25 -14.55 11.61
N ALA A 76 -16.34 -15.29 11.00
CA ALA A 76 -16.04 -15.14 9.59
C ALA A 76 -17.26 -15.41 8.72
N ARG A 77 -18.07 -16.40 9.09
CA ARG A 77 -19.33 -16.74 8.43
C ARG A 77 -20.38 -15.65 8.55
N ARG A 78 -20.51 -15.03 9.74
CA ARG A 78 -21.55 -14.00 10.00
C ARG A 78 -21.17 -12.61 9.49
N HIS A 79 -19.88 -12.26 9.49
CA HIS A 79 -19.43 -10.89 9.27
C HIS A 79 -18.58 -10.67 8.02
N ILE A 80 -18.01 -11.73 7.46
CA ILE A 80 -17.06 -11.65 6.33
C ILE A 80 -17.61 -12.38 5.10
N ALA A 81 -18.11 -13.61 5.28
CA ALA A 81 -18.62 -14.43 4.18
C ALA A 81 -19.95 -13.90 3.62
N PRO A 82 -20.30 -14.22 2.36
CA PRO A 82 -21.65 -14.07 1.85
C PRO A 82 -22.66 -14.83 2.71
N GLU A 83 -23.89 -14.33 2.80
CA GLU A 83 -24.98 -14.93 3.61
C GLU A 83 -25.20 -16.41 3.27
N ASP A 84 -25.18 -16.76 1.96
CA ASP A 84 -25.31 -18.13 1.47
C ASP A 84 -24.01 -18.96 1.53
N GLY A 85 -22.94 -18.40 2.17
CA GLY A 85 -21.61 -18.99 2.17
C GLY A 85 -20.89 -18.82 0.84
N ILE A 86 -19.68 -19.37 0.74
CA ILE A 86 -18.85 -19.25 -0.47
C ILE A 86 -18.25 -20.58 -0.87
N GLU A 87 -18.40 -20.93 -2.14
CA GLU A 87 -17.71 -22.06 -2.74
C GLU A 87 -16.29 -21.67 -3.21
N LYS A 88 -15.36 -22.62 -3.05
CA LYS A 88 -13.96 -22.45 -3.43
C LYS A 88 -13.80 -21.99 -4.89
N SER A 89 -14.54 -22.57 -5.82
CA SER A 89 -14.53 -22.19 -7.24
C SER A 89 -14.95 -20.73 -7.42
N SER A 90 -16.04 -20.31 -6.78
CA SER A 90 -16.58 -18.96 -6.88
C SER A 90 -15.63 -17.91 -6.32
N PHE A 91 -14.92 -18.21 -5.20
CA PHE A 91 -13.91 -17.34 -4.65
C PHE A 91 -12.72 -17.14 -5.60
N PHE A 92 -12.14 -18.24 -6.09
CA PHE A 92 -10.97 -18.12 -6.97
C PHE A 92 -11.32 -17.55 -8.35
N GLU A 93 -12.52 -17.78 -8.85
CA GLU A 93 -13.02 -17.11 -10.04
C GLU A 93 -13.14 -15.60 -9.81
N ALA A 94 -13.77 -15.17 -8.69
CA ALA A 94 -13.88 -13.76 -8.34
C ALA A 94 -12.50 -13.07 -8.29
N VAL A 95 -11.53 -13.67 -7.61
CA VAL A 95 -10.16 -13.12 -7.52
C VAL A 95 -9.50 -12.98 -8.90
N ASN A 96 -9.68 -13.94 -9.80
CA ASN A 96 -8.94 -13.98 -11.07
C ASN A 96 -9.63 -13.31 -12.26
N SER A 97 -10.89 -12.87 -12.12
CA SER A 97 -11.66 -12.41 -13.29
C SER A 97 -12.54 -11.17 -13.06
N ARG A 98 -12.70 -10.69 -11.83
CA ARG A 98 -13.63 -9.57 -11.55
C ARG A 98 -13.25 -8.75 -10.33
N GLY A 99 -13.85 -7.55 -10.20
CA GLY A 99 -13.69 -6.66 -9.04
C GLY A 99 -12.50 -5.72 -9.10
N LEU A 100 -11.62 -5.77 -10.12
CA LEU A 100 -10.43 -4.92 -10.20
C LEU A 100 -10.78 -3.44 -10.31
N GLU A 101 -11.74 -3.07 -11.16
CA GLU A 101 -12.19 -1.68 -11.33
C GLU A 101 -12.75 -1.13 -10.01
N GLN A 102 -13.57 -1.92 -9.33
CA GLN A 102 -14.17 -1.58 -8.05
C GLN A 102 -13.10 -1.38 -6.97
N LEU A 103 -12.11 -2.29 -6.90
CA LEU A 103 -10.97 -2.15 -5.98
C LEU A 103 -10.15 -0.89 -6.27
N GLN A 104 -9.90 -0.57 -7.54
CA GLN A 104 -9.22 0.66 -7.92
C GLN A 104 -10.01 1.91 -7.53
N PHE A 105 -11.34 1.87 -7.65
CA PHE A 105 -12.21 2.95 -7.22
C PHE A 105 -12.14 3.15 -5.69
N VAL A 106 -12.32 2.08 -4.92
CA VAL A 106 -12.22 2.12 -3.44
C VAL A 106 -10.84 2.61 -3.01
N TYR A 107 -9.77 2.10 -3.61
CA TYR A 107 -8.40 2.51 -3.30
C TYR A 107 -8.18 4.01 -3.51
N ARG A 108 -8.58 4.56 -4.67
CA ARG A 108 -8.42 5.99 -4.97
C ARG A 108 -9.17 6.88 -3.97
N ASN A 109 -10.39 6.50 -3.60
CA ASN A 109 -11.18 7.24 -2.63
C ASN A 109 -10.58 7.16 -1.22
N LEU A 110 -10.11 5.99 -0.78
CA LEU A 110 -9.43 5.85 0.51
C LEU A 110 -8.15 6.68 0.60
N CYS A 111 -7.37 6.81 -0.49
CA CYS A 111 -6.19 7.69 -0.50
C CYS A 111 -6.55 9.17 -0.23
N GLN A 112 -7.77 9.60 -0.54
CA GLN A 112 -8.24 10.96 -0.24
C GLN A 112 -8.62 11.13 1.24
N GLU A 113 -9.15 10.08 1.88
CA GLU A 113 -9.56 10.09 3.28
C GLU A 113 -8.37 10.15 4.26
N VAL A 114 -7.19 9.67 3.84
CA VAL A 114 -6.00 9.67 4.72
C VAL A 114 -5.46 11.07 4.93
N SER A 115 -5.27 11.45 6.19
CA SER A 115 -4.71 12.73 6.60
C SER A 115 -3.19 12.79 6.44
N VAL A 116 -2.64 14.00 6.41
CA VAL A 116 -1.19 14.23 6.43
C VAL A 116 -0.61 13.80 7.78
N VAL A 117 0.46 13.01 7.75
CA VAL A 117 1.16 12.50 8.94
C VAL A 117 2.62 12.95 9.03
N LEU A 118 3.12 13.59 7.99
CA LEU A 118 4.47 14.16 8.01
C LEU A 118 4.49 15.31 9.03
N PRO A 119 5.45 15.33 9.96
CA PRO A 119 5.54 16.40 10.95
C PRO A 119 5.60 17.79 10.32
N ALA A 120 4.96 18.78 10.95
CA ALA A 120 4.84 20.14 10.44
C ALA A 120 6.20 20.82 10.13
N ARG A 121 7.28 20.43 10.81
CA ARG A 121 8.64 20.90 10.52
C ARG A 121 9.10 20.61 9.08
N TYR A 122 8.49 19.66 8.38
CA TYR A 122 8.79 19.33 6.98
C TYR A 122 7.84 19.99 5.99
N ALA A 123 6.89 20.81 6.43
CA ALA A 123 5.88 21.42 5.56
C ALA A 123 6.51 22.26 4.43
N HIS A 124 7.66 22.88 4.69
CA HIS A 124 8.42 23.66 3.71
C HIS A 124 8.94 22.86 2.52
N LEU A 125 9.08 21.53 2.64
CA LEU A 125 9.51 20.66 1.55
C LEU A 125 8.44 20.47 0.47
N GLY A 126 7.18 20.80 0.78
CA GLY A 126 6.03 20.63 -0.12
C GLY A 126 5.56 19.18 -0.23
N ASN A 127 4.96 18.84 -1.37
CA ASN A 127 4.39 17.52 -1.59
C ASN A 127 5.45 16.57 -2.18
N LEU A 128 5.88 15.60 -1.38
CA LEU A 128 6.90 14.62 -1.72
C LEU A 128 6.29 13.26 -2.10
N THR A 129 6.80 12.65 -3.15
CA THR A 129 6.47 11.29 -3.58
C THR A 129 7.75 10.49 -3.74
N ALA A 130 8.02 9.53 -2.84
CA ALA A 130 9.09 8.57 -3.07
C ALA A 130 8.65 7.59 -4.17
N ILE A 131 9.55 7.30 -5.12
CA ILE A 131 9.28 6.38 -6.23
C ILE A 131 10.32 5.27 -6.19
N ASP A 132 9.84 4.02 -6.18
CA ASP A 132 10.70 2.84 -6.16
C ASP A 132 10.00 1.62 -6.77
N GLY A 133 10.80 0.65 -7.20
CA GLY A 133 10.34 -0.63 -7.74
C GLY A 133 10.52 -1.77 -6.73
N SER A 134 9.57 -2.71 -6.72
CA SER A 134 9.69 -3.88 -5.87
C SER A 134 9.25 -5.15 -6.58
N LEU A 135 10.08 -6.20 -6.48
CA LEU A 135 9.76 -7.51 -7.04
C LEU A 135 8.80 -8.29 -6.13
N ILE A 136 7.85 -8.96 -6.76
CA ILE A 136 6.94 -9.93 -6.14
C ILE A 136 7.11 -11.25 -6.88
N ASP A 137 7.22 -12.35 -6.13
CA ASP A 137 7.27 -13.68 -6.74
C ASP A 137 5.96 -13.97 -7.47
N ALA A 138 6.07 -14.58 -8.63
CA ALA A 138 4.95 -15.00 -9.46
C ALA A 138 4.98 -16.52 -9.63
N VAL A 139 3.80 -17.15 -9.81
CA VAL A 139 3.74 -18.57 -10.05
C VAL A 139 4.23 -18.90 -11.46
N LEU A 140 4.83 -20.08 -11.66
CA LEU A 140 5.42 -20.47 -12.94
C LEU A 140 4.44 -20.42 -14.11
N SER A 141 3.15 -20.62 -13.87
CA SER A 141 2.09 -20.50 -14.88
C SER A 141 1.83 -19.06 -15.36
N MET A 142 2.34 -18.05 -14.67
CA MET A 142 2.26 -16.65 -15.11
C MET A 142 3.35 -16.36 -16.16
N THR A 143 3.12 -16.74 -17.38
CA THR A 143 4.10 -16.64 -18.49
C THR A 143 4.52 -15.18 -18.76
N TRP A 144 3.65 -14.21 -18.51
CA TRP A 144 3.90 -12.78 -18.66
C TRP A 144 4.92 -12.23 -17.65
N ALA A 145 5.04 -12.85 -16.46
CA ALA A 145 5.90 -12.39 -15.37
C ALA A 145 7.35 -12.85 -15.58
N ASP A 146 7.98 -12.42 -16.67
CA ASP A 146 9.33 -12.84 -17.02
C ASP A 146 10.38 -12.19 -16.10
N TYR A 147 11.40 -12.96 -15.69
CA TYR A 147 12.49 -12.44 -14.85
C TYR A 147 13.84 -13.07 -15.18
N ARG A 148 14.06 -14.31 -14.82
CA ARG A 148 15.28 -15.09 -15.09
C ARG A 148 14.94 -16.51 -15.51
N LYS A 149 15.91 -17.22 -16.05
CA LYS A 149 15.74 -18.65 -16.36
C LYS A 149 15.23 -19.37 -15.09
N HIS A 150 14.11 -20.08 -15.21
CA HIS A 150 13.44 -20.80 -14.12
C HIS A 150 12.87 -19.94 -12.96
N SER A 151 12.70 -18.63 -13.15
CA SER A 151 12.10 -17.74 -12.13
C SER A 151 11.11 -16.79 -12.78
N LYS A 152 9.93 -16.67 -12.20
CA LYS A 152 8.90 -15.72 -12.61
C LYS A 152 8.70 -14.68 -11.49
N LYS A 153 8.80 -13.40 -11.85
CA LYS A 153 8.56 -12.29 -10.93
C LYS A 153 7.78 -11.19 -11.64
N ALA A 154 6.85 -10.61 -10.93
CA ALA A 154 6.26 -9.34 -11.28
C ALA A 154 7.01 -8.19 -10.60
N LYS A 155 7.03 -7.02 -11.20
CA LYS A 155 7.58 -5.80 -10.60
C LYS A 155 6.46 -4.78 -10.39
N ILE A 156 6.35 -4.28 -9.18
CA ILE A 156 5.51 -3.14 -8.85
C ILE A 156 6.37 -1.89 -8.90
N HIS A 157 5.96 -0.91 -9.70
CA HIS A 157 6.49 0.46 -9.67
C HIS A 157 5.51 1.28 -8.85
N LEU A 158 5.96 1.84 -7.74
CA LEU A 158 5.11 2.48 -6.75
C LEU A 158 5.54 3.93 -6.48
N GLY A 159 4.57 4.83 -6.43
CA GLY A 159 4.68 6.13 -5.82
C GLY A 159 4.13 6.09 -4.39
N PHE A 160 4.94 6.49 -3.42
CA PHE A 160 4.58 6.57 -2.02
C PHE A 160 4.46 8.04 -1.61
N ASP A 161 3.26 8.47 -1.23
CA ASP A 161 3.01 9.82 -0.71
C ASP A 161 3.64 9.94 0.68
N ILE A 162 4.79 10.58 0.76
CA ILE A 162 5.56 10.75 2.01
C ILE A 162 4.77 11.60 3.01
N ASN A 163 4.01 12.60 2.53
CA ASN A 163 3.25 13.50 3.40
C ASN A 163 2.13 12.76 4.14
N LYS A 164 1.47 11.83 3.46
CA LYS A 164 0.39 11.01 4.03
C LYS A 164 0.87 9.66 4.60
N GLY A 165 2.08 9.23 4.25
CA GLY A 165 2.62 7.92 4.67
C GLY A 165 1.90 6.73 4.02
N ILE A 166 1.47 6.86 2.76
CA ILE A 166 0.67 5.85 2.05
C ILE A 166 1.16 5.60 0.62
N PRO A 167 0.94 4.38 0.07
CA PRO A 167 1.06 4.15 -1.37
C PRO A 167 0.01 4.98 -2.12
N ALA A 168 0.38 5.61 -3.22
CA ALA A 168 -0.51 6.50 -3.99
C ALA A 168 -0.83 5.96 -5.38
N LYS A 169 0.16 5.74 -6.24
CA LYS A 169 0.01 5.21 -7.58
C LYS A 169 0.89 3.99 -7.80
N LEU A 170 0.42 3.05 -8.60
CA LEU A 170 1.19 1.85 -8.93
C LEU A 170 1.02 1.43 -10.38
N HIS A 171 2.07 0.79 -10.91
CA HIS A 171 2.05 0.05 -12.16
C HIS A 171 2.64 -1.35 -11.94
N LEU A 172 2.11 -2.35 -12.64
CA LEU A 172 2.57 -3.73 -12.58
C LEU A 172 3.16 -4.14 -13.93
N THR A 173 4.36 -4.68 -13.90
CA THR A 173 5.06 -5.19 -15.10
C THR A 173 5.67 -6.56 -14.82
N ASP A 174 6.30 -7.15 -15.84
CA ASP A 174 7.23 -8.25 -15.61
C ASP A 174 8.46 -7.79 -14.81
N GLY A 175 9.21 -8.76 -14.26
CA GLY A 175 10.35 -8.47 -13.38
C GLY A 175 11.56 -7.86 -14.06
N LYS A 176 11.65 -7.88 -15.41
CA LYS A 176 12.75 -7.30 -16.20
C LYS A 176 12.53 -5.85 -16.57
N ALA A 177 11.28 -5.36 -16.53
CA ALA A 177 10.94 -4.03 -16.97
C ALA A 177 11.77 -2.96 -16.24
N GLY A 178 12.22 -1.95 -16.99
CA GLY A 178 12.89 -0.77 -16.45
C GLY A 178 11.95 0.07 -15.57
N GLU A 179 12.50 0.81 -14.63
CA GLU A 179 11.72 1.60 -13.67
C GLU A 179 11.48 3.04 -14.15
N ARG A 180 12.44 3.61 -14.89
CA ARG A 180 12.45 5.01 -15.32
C ARG A 180 11.20 5.45 -16.10
N PRO A 181 10.63 4.65 -17.05
CA PRO A 181 9.44 5.06 -17.81
C PRO A 181 8.19 5.31 -16.96
N PHE A 182 8.16 4.77 -15.74
CA PHE A 182 7.00 4.90 -14.85
C PHE A 182 7.05 6.14 -13.97
N VAL A 183 8.21 6.82 -13.86
CA VAL A 183 8.36 8.02 -13.03
C VAL A 183 7.38 9.11 -13.44
N SER A 184 7.32 9.44 -14.74
CA SER A 184 6.40 10.47 -15.23
C SER A 184 4.92 10.08 -15.06
N GLN A 185 4.59 8.80 -15.16
CA GLN A 185 3.22 8.31 -14.97
C GLN A 185 2.77 8.32 -13.50
N ILE A 186 3.71 8.09 -12.58
CA ILE A 186 3.48 8.07 -11.13
C ILE A 186 3.41 9.48 -10.57
N LEU A 187 4.32 10.36 -11.00
CA LEU A 187 4.48 11.70 -10.46
C LEU A 187 3.50 12.68 -11.11
N ASP A 188 2.69 13.35 -10.29
CA ASP A 188 1.80 14.42 -10.76
C ASP A 188 2.53 15.76 -10.89
N PRO A 189 2.07 16.66 -11.76
CA PRO A 189 2.57 18.04 -11.83
C PRO A 189 2.53 18.73 -10.46
N GLY A 190 3.52 19.57 -10.16
CA GLY A 190 3.64 20.27 -8.89
C GLY A 190 4.09 19.43 -7.69
N ARG A 191 4.25 18.10 -7.84
CA ARG A 191 4.82 17.23 -6.81
C ARG A 191 6.32 17.00 -7.05
N THR A 192 7.05 16.66 -5.99
CA THR A 192 8.48 16.35 -6.05
C THR A 192 8.69 14.83 -5.94
N GLY A 193 9.19 14.22 -7.00
CA GLY A 193 9.62 12.81 -7.01
C GLY A 193 10.96 12.65 -6.31
N VAL A 194 11.06 11.74 -5.34
CA VAL A 194 12.30 11.42 -4.64
C VAL A 194 12.72 10.00 -5.00
N CYS A 195 13.85 9.84 -5.73
CA CYS A 195 14.27 8.57 -6.30
C CYS A 195 15.73 8.26 -5.99
N ASP A 196 16.10 6.99 -6.06
CA ASP A 196 17.47 6.55 -5.91
C ASP A 196 18.30 6.73 -7.21
N ARG A 197 19.56 6.32 -7.18
CA ARG A 197 20.49 6.46 -8.32
C ARG A 197 20.15 5.55 -9.52
N GLY A 198 19.30 4.57 -9.37
CA GLY A 198 18.82 3.71 -10.44
C GLY A 198 17.94 4.47 -11.43
N TYR A 199 17.32 5.54 -10.97
CA TYR A 199 16.47 6.43 -11.76
C TYR A 199 17.21 7.53 -12.49
N GLN A 200 18.55 7.62 -12.35
CA GLN A 200 19.34 8.60 -13.11
C GLN A 200 19.18 8.37 -14.62
N ASP A 201 18.58 9.36 -15.27
CA ASP A 201 18.41 9.41 -16.71
C ASP A 201 18.24 10.87 -17.14
N HIS A 202 19.13 11.35 -18.01
CA HIS A 202 19.18 12.77 -18.33
C HIS A 202 17.99 13.21 -19.19
N VAL A 203 17.49 12.32 -20.06
CA VAL A 203 16.27 12.58 -20.86
C VAL A 203 15.06 12.66 -19.93
N LEU A 204 15.00 11.79 -18.92
CA LEU A 204 13.95 11.84 -17.89
C LEU A 204 13.98 13.16 -17.12
N PHE A 205 15.17 13.69 -16.78
CA PHE A 205 15.27 14.96 -16.05
C PHE A 205 14.71 16.12 -16.88
N ASP A 206 15.04 16.19 -18.17
CA ASP A 206 14.52 17.21 -19.08
C ASP A 206 12.98 17.06 -19.25
N SER A 207 12.48 15.84 -19.41
CA SER A 207 11.04 15.57 -19.53
C SER A 207 10.27 16.00 -18.28
N LEU A 208 10.76 15.66 -17.08
CA LEU A 208 10.12 16.05 -15.83
C LEU A 208 10.04 17.58 -15.67
N GLN A 209 11.08 18.29 -16.07
CA GLN A 209 11.08 19.76 -16.06
C GLN A 209 10.03 20.31 -17.04
N ALA A 210 9.98 19.79 -18.26
CA ALA A 210 9.02 20.20 -19.29
C ALA A 210 7.56 19.93 -18.86
N GLU A 211 7.33 18.87 -18.07
CA GLU A 211 6.01 18.49 -17.54
C GLU A 211 5.64 19.27 -16.24
N GLY A 212 6.45 20.19 -15.77
CA GLY A 212 6.19 20.92 -14.51
C GLY A 212 6.27 20.03 -13.28
N LYS A 213 7.03 18.95 -13.31
CA LYS A 213 7.27 18.02 -12.22
C LYS A 213 8.62 18.28 -11.57
N TYR A 214 8.65 18.26 -10.25
CA TYR A 214 9.88 18.43 -9.50
C TYR A 214 10.52 17.08 -9.17
N PHE A 215 11.85 17.07 -9.01
CA PHE A 215 12.55 15.85 -8.62
C PHE A 215 13.75 16.13 -7.71
N ILE A 216 14.09 15.13 -6.90
CA ILE A 216 15.28 15.04 -6.05
C ILE A 216 15.83 13.62 -6.25
N ILE A 217 16.81 13.45 -7.12
CA ILE A 217 17.29 12.12 -7.57
C ILE A 217 18.79 12.01 -7.31
N ARG A 218 19.18 10.93 -6.62
CA ARG A 218 20.59 10.60 -6.44
C ARG A 218 21.22 10.24 -7.78
N ILE A 219 22.43 10.75 -8.05
CA ILE A 219 23.20 10.42 -9.24
C ILE A 219 24.44 9.57 -8.90
N LYS A 220 25.03 8.96 -9.92
CA LYS A 220 26.26 8.18 -9.81
C LYS A 220 27.46 9.11 -9.64
N ALA A 221 28.45 8.71 -8.84
CA ALA A 221 29.65 9.52 -8.57
C ALA A 221 30.51 9.80 -9.80
N ASN A 222 30.42 8.94 -10.82
CA ASN A 222 31.18 9.07 -12.08
C ASN A 222 30.41 9.82 -13.18
N THR A 223 29.34 10.53 -12.83
CA THR A 223 28.58 11.35 -13.78
C THR A 223 29.43 12.54 -14.22
N VAL A 224 29.50 12.79 -15.54
CA VAL A 224 30.15 13.98 -16.09
C VAL A 224 29.34 15.21 -15.68
N ILE A 225 30.00 16.19 -15.10
CA ILE A 225 29.42 17.44 -14.59
C ILE A 225 30.07 18.61 -15.31
N ILE A 226 29.26 19.47 -15.92
CA ILE A 226 29.68 20.71 -16.51
C ILE A 226 29.15 21.84 -15.67
N LEU A 227 30.03 22.56 -15.00
CA LEU A 227 29.69 23.68 -14.13
C LEU A 227 29.14 24.86 -14.93
N VAL A 228 27.96 25.34 -14.58
CA VAL A 228 27.36 26.56 -15.13
C VAL A 228 27.54 27.73 -14.14
N ARG A 229 27.18 27.50 -12.85
CA ARG A 229 27.30 28.52 -11.81
C ARG A 229 27.46 27.87 -10.45
N GLN A 230 28.42 28.31 -9.65
CA GLN A 230 28.59 27.90 -8.27
C GLN A 230 27.63 28.68 -7.37
N ASN A 231 26.99 27.99 -6.42
CA ASN A 231 26.20 28.62 -5.38
C ASN A 231 27.01 28.77 -4.08
N THR A 232 26.61 29.71 -3.23
CA THR A 232 27.23 29.90 -1.92
C THR A 232 26.74 28.82 -0.93
N ILE A 233 27.69 28.21 -0.23
CA ILE A 233 27.43 27.21 0.80
C ILE A 233 27.66 27.86 2.17
N PRO A 234 26.70 27.79 3.12
CA PRO A 234 26.89 28.33 4.45
C PRO A 234 28.03 27.62 5.20
N THR A 235 28.78 28.39 5.99
CA THR A 235 29.84 27.82 6.83
C THR A 235 29.25 26.84 7.85
N GLY A 236 29.87 25.66 7.99
CA GLY A 236 29.39 24.61 8.92
C GLY A 236 28.28 23.75 8.38
N SER A 237 27.83 23.93 7.12
CA SER A 237 26.89 23.04 6.46
C SER A 237 27.50 21.64 6.25
N PRO A 238 26.72 20.55 6.33
CA PRO A 238 27.14 19.23 5.90
C PRO A 238 27.25 19.12 4.37
N VAL A 239 26.75 20.13 3.64
CA VAL A 239 26.84 20.26 2.19
C VAL A 239 28.24 20.74 1.81
N PHE A 240 28.87 20.08 0.88
CA PHE A 240 30.20 20.48 0.38
C PHE A 240 30.23 20.91 -1.10
N TYR A 241 29.10 20.73 -1.80
CA TYR A 241 28.93 21.16 -3.19
C TYR A 241 27.49 21.60 -3.45
N ASP A 242 27.31 22.76 -4.07
CA ASP A 242 26.02 23.28 -4.54
C ASP A 242 26.28 24.16 -5.79
N ALA A 243 25.72 23.74 -6.91
CA ALA A 243 25.93 24.45 -8.17
C ALA A 243 24.81 24.18 -9.19
N GLU A 244 24.62 25.11 -10.12
CA GLU A 244 23.90 24.88 -11.38
C GLU A 244 24.87 24.18 -12.36
N VAL A 245 24.43 23.08 -12.94
CA VAL A 245 25.25 22.22 -13.79
C VAL A 245 24.47 21.70 -14.98
N LEU A 246 25.19 21.29 -16.04
CA LEU A 246 24.68 20.34 -17.02
C LEU A 246 25.29 18.97 -16.71
N LEU A 247 24.49 17.91 -16.80
CA LEU A 247 24.92 16.54 -16.57
C LEU A 247 25.09 15.81 -17.89
N GLY A 248 26.14 14.99 -17.99
CA GLY A 248 26.45 14.24 -19.21
C GLY A 248 27.38 14.96 -20.14
N SER A 249 27.58 14.38 -21.32
CA SER A 249 28.52 14.86 -22.35
C SER A 249 27.79 15.10 -23.65
N ASP A 250 28.06 16.25 -24.29
CA ASP A 250 27.54 16.56 -25.61
C ASP A 250 28.11 15.61 -26.67
N GLN A 251 29.40 15.24 -26.54
CA GLN A 251 30.04 14.28 -27.45
C GLN A 251 29.29 12.94 -27.52
N ASN A 252 28.76 12.49 -26.40
CA ASN A 252 27.98 11.23 -26.29
C ASN A 252 26.46 11.43 -26.45
N LYS A 253 26.01 12.65 -26.74
CA LYS A 253 24.60 13.03 -26.84
C LYS A 253 23.81 12.65 -25.56
N THR A 254 24.45 12.73 -24.40
CA THR A 254 23.86 12.40 -23.10
C THR A 254 23.69 13.62 -22.22
N GLN A 255 24.03 14.82 -22.69
CA GLN A 255 23.95 16.05 -21.91
C GLN A 255 22.50 16.46 -21.68
N THR A 256 22.18 16.92 -20.44
CA THR A 256 20.89 17.55 -20.15
C THR A 256 20.76 18.86 -20.97
N GLN A 257 19.56 19.10 -21.51
CA GLN A 257 19.29 20.32 -22.30
C GLN A 257 19.14 21.54 -21.39
N THR A 258 18.62 21.33 -20.18
CA THR A 258 18.38 22.40 -19.22
C THR A 258 19.29 22.25 -18.00
N PRO A 259 19.90 23.37 -17.51
CA PRO A 259 20.69 23.33 -16.29
C PRO A 259 19.89 22.83 -15.10
N LEU A 260 20.52 21.97 -14.30
CA LEU A 260 19.99 21.40 -13.06
C LEU A 260 20.82 21.91 -11.87
N ARG A 261 20.23 21.92 -10.71
CA ARG A 261 20.98 22.13 -9.47
C ARG A 261 21.52 20.78 -8.98
N LEU A 262 22.81 20.76 -8.68
CA LEU A 262 23.50 19.62 -8.11
C LEU A 262 23.96 19.96 -6.69
N VAL A 263 23.47 19.20 -5.71
CA VAL A 263 23.82 19.34 -4.30
C VAL A 263 24.57 18.09 -3.85
N ALA A 264 25.73 18.26 -3.20
CA ALA A 264 26.42 17.13 -2.58
C ALA A 264 26.67 17.35 -1.10
N TYR A 265 26.44 16.29 -0.33
CA TYR A 265 26.61 16.28 1.11
C TYR A 265 27.14 14.94 1.61
N ARG A 266 27.71 14.91 2.82
CA ARG A 266 28.32 13.70 3.40
C ARG A 266 27.61 13.28 4.67
N ILE A 267 27.25 12.00 4.74
CA ILE A 267 26.70 11.39 5.96
C ILE A 267 27.46 10.09 6.22
N ASN A 268 28.00 9.94 7.42
CA ASN A 268 28.72 8.73 7.85
C ASN A 268 29.78 8.27 6.84
N GLY A 269 30.58 9.22 6.30
CA GLY A 269 31.63 8.93 5.34
C GLY A 269 31.14 8.63 3.91
N THR A 270 29.85 8.63 3.65
CA THR A 270 29.27 8.40 2.33
C THR A 270 28.85 9.70 1.67
N ASP A 271 29.27 9.92 0.42
CA ASP A 271 28.89 11.07 -0.38
C ASP A 271 27.59 10.82 -1.13
N TYR A 272 26.69 11.79 -1.03
CA TYR A 272 25.41 11.81 -1.74
C TYR A 272 25.41 12.95 -2.74
N TRP A 273 25.29 12.63 -4.03
CA TRP A 273 25.18 13.58 -5.12
C TRP A 273 23.75 13.60 -5.62
N ILE A 274 23.07 14.72 -5.49
CA ILE A 274 21.65 14.86 -5.75
C ILE A 274 21.40 15.88 -6.86
N ALA A 275 20.85 15.41 -7.97
CA ALA A 275 20.35 16.26 -9.05
C ALA A 275 18.90 16.66 -8.76
N THR A 276 18.56 17.93 -8.95
CA THR A 276 17.22 18.45 -8.67
C THR A 276 16.93 19.68 -9.53
N ASN A 277 15.64 19.95 -9.76
CA ASN A 277 15.14 21.20 -10.30
C ASN A 277 14.47 22.10 -9.24
N ARG A 278 14.56 21.74 -7.93
CA ARG A 278 14.07 22.53 -6.78
C ARG A 278 15.07 23.63 -6.45
N ARG A 279 14.82 24.84 -6.98
CA ARG A 279 15.63 26.04 -6.71
C ARG A 279 15.11 26.83 -5.51
N ASP A 280 13.91 26.54 -5.08
CA ASP A 280 13.20 27.16 -3.94
C ASP A 280 13.64 26.61 -2.57
N LEU A 281 14.28 25.44 -2.53
CA LEU A 281 14.78 24.81 -1.32
C LEU A 281 16.25 25.14 -1.06
N THR A 282 16.66 25.22 0.21
CA THR A 282 18.10 25.24 0.54
C THR A 282 18.77 23.90 0.25
N ALA A 283 20.10 23.85 0.21
CA ALA A 283 20.83 22.62 -0.01
C ALA A 283 20.61 21.59 1.12
N GLU A 284 20.49 22.05 2.36
CA GLU A 284 20.18 21.22 3.52
C GLU A 284 18.75 20.65 3.45
N GLN A 285 17.79 21.46 2.98
CA GLN A 285 16.41 21.00 2.77
C GLN A 285 16.30 19.95 1.67
N ILE A 286 17.12 20.05 0.61
CA ILE A 286 17.24 19.00 -0.43
C ILE A 286 17.80 17.70 0.17
N ALA A 287 18.83 17.78 1.02
CA ALA A 287 19.38 16.63 1.71
C ALA A 287 18.35 16.01 2.68
N GLU A 288 17.57 16.83 3.39
CA GLU A 288 16.50 16.41 4.27
C GLU A 288 15.36 15.70 3.49
N ALA A 289 14.92 16.28 2.37
CA ALA A 289 13.90 15.67 1.50
C ALA A 289 14.37 14.31 0.94
N TYR A 290 15.64 14.21 0.52
CA TYR A 290 16.19 12.94 0.04
C TYR A 290 16.23 11.86 1.11
N LYS A 291 16.50 12.20 2.36
CA LYS A 291 16.48 11.26 3.49
C LYS A 291 15.09 10.62 3.67
N LEU A 292 14.02 11.36 3.42
CA LEU A 292 12.66 10.85 3.52
C LEU A 292 12.32 9.79 2.46
N ARG A 293 13.13 9.62 1.42
CA ARG A 293 12.99 8.54 0.42
C ARG A 293 12.91 7.16 1.09
N TRP A 294 13.59 6.97 2.21
CA TRP A 294 13.61 5.69 2.94
C TRP A 294 12.22 5.21 3.41
N GLU A 295 11.25 6.08 3.44
CA GLU A 295 9.87 5.74 3.83
C GLU A 295 9.25 4.69 2.89
N ILE A 296 9.56 4.72 1.58
CA ILE A 296 9.03 3.71 0.64
C ILE A 296 9.66 2.34 0.85
N GLU A 297 10.94 2.26 1.19
CA GLU A 297 11.61 0.98 1.50
C GLU A 297 11.02 0.37 2.77
N SER A 298 10.80 1.21 3.79
CA SER A 298 10.15 0.82 5.04
C SER A 298 8.72 0.32 4.78
N PHE A 299 7.96 1.02 3.92
CA PHE A 299 6.64 0.57 3.48
C PHE A 299 6.69 -0.79 2.79
N PHE A 300 7.56 -0.99 1.79
CA PHE A 300 7.66 -2.28 1.09
C PHE A 300 8.04 -3.42 2.03
N ALA A 301 9.01 -3.20 2.92
CA ALA A 301 9.41 -4.20 3.91
C ALA A 301 8.24 -4.57 4.83
N TRP A 302 7.50 -3.58 5.30
CA TRP A 302 6.34 -3.76 6.15
C TRP A 302 5.20 -4.47 5.40
N TRP A 303 4.80 -3.97 4.24
CA TRP A 303 3.69 -4.46 3.42
C TRP A 303 3.88 -5.93 3.02
N LYS A 304 5.07 -6.27 2.56
CA LYS A 304 5.40 -7.64 2.17
C LYS A 304 5.36 -8.60 3.37
N ARG A 305 5.90 -8.19 4.51
CA ARG A 305 6.01 -9.02 5.71
C ARG A 305 4.69 -9.21 6.42
N HIS A 306 3.94 -8.13 6.60
CA HIS A 306 2.78 -8.11 7.50
C HIS A 306 1.42 -8.26 6.80
N LEU A 307 1.33 -8.04 5.49
CA LEU A 307 0.12 -8.30 4.72
C LEU A 307 0.25 -9.52 3.79
N LYS A 308 1.30 -10.33 3.99
CA LYS A 308 1.48 -11.62 3.30
C LYS A 308 1.35 -11.54 1.76
N VAL A 309 1.81 -10.46 1.16
CA VAL A 309 1.71 -10.25 -0.29
C VAL A 309 2.45 -11.32 -1.09
N TYR A 310 3.40 -12.02 -0.47
CA TYR A 310 4.10 -13.16 -1.06
C TYR A 310 3.24 -14.43 -1.19
N HIS A 311 2.20 -14.58 -0.37
CA HIS A 311 1.30 -15.73 -0.47
C HIS A 311 0.27 -15.47 -1.55
N LEU A 312 0.63 -15.81 -2.79
CA LEU A 312 -0.24 -15.56 -3.93
C LEU A 312 -1.43 -16.51 -3.93
N ILE A 313 -2.64 -15.95 -3.94
CA ILE A 313 -3.89 -16.64 -4.23
C ILE A 313 -4.27 -16.54 -5.70
N ALA A 314 -3.74 -15.51 -6.36
CA ALA A 314 -3.94 -15.24 -7.78
C ALA A 314 -3.10 -16.17 -8.67
N ARG A 315 -3.62 -16.45 -9.88
CA ARG A 315 -2.93 -17.24 -10.92
C ARG A 315 -2.86 -16.53 -12.28
N SER A 316 -3.36 -15.29 -12.35
CA SER A 316 -3.38 -14.46 -13.55
C SER A 316 -2.82 -13.07 -13.22
N GLN A 317 -2.46 -12.29 -14.25
CA GLN A 317 -2.08 -10.89 -14.08
C GLN A 317 -3.22 -10.07 -13.46
N TYR A 318 -4.43 -10.29 -13.95
CA TYR A 318 -5.63 -9.66 -13.40
C TYR A 318 -5.80 -9.97 -11.90
N GLY A 319 -5.74 -11.26 -11.54
CA GLY A 319 -5.87 -11.70 -10.15
C GLY A 319 -4.75 -11.17 -9.25
N LEU A 320 -3.52 -11.07 -9.77
CA LEU A 320 -2.42 -10.45 -9.03
C LEU A 320 -2.70 -8.98 -8.75
N MET A 321 -3.24 -8.22 -9.70
CA MET A 321 -3.66 -6.84 -9.49
C MET A 321 -4.79 -6.75 -8.44
N VAL A 322 -5.78 -7.66 -8.50
CA VAL A 322 -6.85 -7.75 -7.47
C VAL A 322 -6.25 -7.94 -6.08
N GLN A 323 -5.32 -8.89 -5.93
CA GLN A 323 -4.66 -9.17 -4.65
C GLN A 323 -3.79 -8.00 -4.17
N ILE A 324 -3.04 -7.36 -5.06
CA ILE A 324 -2.22 -6.18 -4.75
C ILE A 324 -3.10 -5.04 -4.23
N TYR A 325 -4.17 -4.68 -4.97
CA TYR A 325 -5.08 -3.62 -4.54
C TYR A 325 -5.77 -3.95 -3.21
N ALA A 326 -6.16 -5.19 -3.00
CA ALA A 326 -6.74 -5.60 -1.71
C ALA A 326 -5.73 -5.42 -0.55
N GLY A 327 -4.46 -5.79 -0.75
CA GLY A 327 -3.40 -5.56 0.22
C GLY A 327 -3.13 -4.07 0.48
N LEU A 328 -3.16 -3.24 -0.57
CA LEU A 328 -3.00 -1.79 -0.44
C LEU A 328 -4.21 -1.14 0.24
N ILE A 329 -5.43 -1.56 -0.09
CA ILE A 329 -6.66 -1.12 0.61
C ILE A 329 -6.59 -1.49 2.09
N THR A 330 -6.16 -2.71 2.42
CA THR A 330 -5.98 -3.13 3.81
C THR A 330 -4.98 -2.21 4.54
N TYR A 331 -3.87 -1.84 3.89
CA TYR A 331 -2.91 -0.89 4.45
C TYR A 331 -3.53 0.50 4.67
N LEU A 332 -4.31 1.02 3.71
CA LEU A 332 -4.99 2.32 3.85
C LEU A 332 -6.00 2.31 5.01
N LEU A 333 -6.77 1.24 5.14
CA LEU A 333 -7.71 1.09 6.26
C LEU A 333 -6.99 1.05 7.60
N LEU A 334 -5.84 0.36 7.69
CA LEU A 334 -4.98 0.37 8.87
C LEU A 334 -4.40 1.77 9.14
N ALA A 335 -4.03 2.51 8.10
CA ALA A 335 -3.54 3.88 8.24
C ALA A 335 -4.62 4.81 8.80
N ILE A 336 -5.82 4.76 8.25
CA ILE A 336 -6.98 5.54 8.74
C ILE A 336 -7.30 5.14 10.19
N TYR A 337 -7.38 3.84 10.48
CA TYR A 337 -7.64 3.32 11.83
C TYR A 337 -6.60 3.83 12.85
N CYS A 338 -5.30 3.73 12.53
CA CYS A 338 -4.24 4.20 13.41
C CYS A 338 -4.29 5.73 13.62
N GLN A 339 -4.60 6.49 12.56
CA GLN A 339 -4.73 7.95 12.65
C GLN A 339 -5.95 8.37 13.47
N GLU A 340 -7.11 7.77 13.25
CA GLU A 340 -8.35 8.12 13.95
C GLU A 340 -8.32 7.71 15.41
N ALA A 341 -7.97 6.45 15.68
CA ALA A 341 -8.05 5.86 17.02
C ALA A 341 -6.83 6.19 17.91
N HIS A 342 -5.65 6.36 17.33
CA HIS A 342 -4.39 6.45 18.09
C HIS A 342 -3.56 7.70 17.77
N LYS A 343 -3.92 8.49 16.75
CA LYS A 343 -3.14 9.66 16.26
C LYS A 343 -1.70 9.29 15.85
N GLU A 344 -1.50 8.07 15.37
CA GLU A 344 -0.20 7.49 15.02
C GLU A 344 -0.18 7.02 13.56
N ARG A 345 1.02 6.84 13.00
CA ARG A 345 1.22 6.10 11.75
C ARG A 345 0.96 4.62 11.94
N VAL A 346 0.79 3.88 10.84
CA VAL A 346 0.69 2.41 10.89
C VAL A 346 1.91 1.84 11.62
N SER A 347 1.65 1.07 12.67
CA SER A 347 2.69 0.39 13.44
C SER A 347 2.34 -1.08 13.66
N ILE A 348 3.38 -1.92 13.76
CA ILE A 348 3.23 -3.35 14.03
C ILE A 348 2.45 -3.58 15.34
N LYS A 349 2.71 -2.75 16.35
CA LYS A 349 2.01 -2.81 17.65
C LYS A 349 0.51 -2.68 17.46
N ARG A 350 0.05 -1.62 16.77
CA ARG A 350 -1.39 -1.35 16.58
C ARG A 350 -2.10 -2.39 15.73
N VAL A 351 -1.41 -2.90 14.71
CA VAL A 351 -1.96 -3.98 13.88
C VAL A 351 -2.10 -5.29 14.68
N ARG A 352 -1.14 -5.61 15.54
CA ARG A 352 -1.23 -6.78 16.43
C ARG A 352 -2.35 -6.62 17.46
N GLU A 353 -2.48 -5.46 18.09
CA GLU A 353 -3.57 -5.16 19.02
C GLU A 353 -4.93 -5.33 18.34
N LEU A 354 -5.11 -4.80 17.13
CA LEU A 354 -6.35 -4.94 16.35
C LEU A 354 -6.63 -6.42 16.01
N ARG A 355 -5.63 -7.19 15.58
CA ARG A 355 -5.78 -8.63 15.30
C ARG A 355 -6.20 -9.41 16.54
N ILE A 356 -5.58 -9.13 17.69
CA ILE A 356 -5.95 -9.76 18.95
C ILE A 356 -7.40 -9.45 19.31
N GLN A 357 -7.85 -8.21 19.13
CA GLN A 357 -9.23 -7.82 19.36
C GLN A 357 -10.19 -8.59 18.45
N ILE A 358 -9.92 -8.69 17.15
CA ILE A 358 -10.71 -9.46 16.19
C ILE A 358 -10.73 -10.93 16.58
N GLN A 359 -9.60 -11.53 16.95
CA GLN A 359 -9.51 -12.93 17.33
C GLN A 359 -10.25 -13.24 18.66
N ASN A 360 -10.26 -12.30 19.60
CA ASN A 360 -11.05 -12.45 20.83
C ASN A 360 -12.56 -12.38 20.54
N GLU A 361 -12.99 -11.47 19.66
CA GLU A 361 -14.39 -11.41 19.21
C GLU A 361 -14.82 -12.72 18.50
N LEU A 362 -13.90 -13.35 17.75
CA LEU A 362 -14.10 -14.67 17.14
C LEU A 362 -14.38 -15.76 18.20
N ARG A 363 -13.58 -15.78 19.28
CA ARG A 363 -13.69 -16.76 20.36
C ARG A 363 -14.95 -16.57 21.20
N GLU A 364 -15.28 -15.32 21.55
CA GLU A 364 -16.48 -14.99 22.31
C GLU A 364 -17.76 -15.35 21.55
N ALA A 365 -17.78 -15.16 20.23
CA ALA A 365 -18.91 -15.56 19.39
C ALA A 365 -19.09 -17.09 19.33
N GLY A 366 -18.00 -17.87 19.39
CA GLY A 366 -18.05 -19.35 19.44
C GLY A 366 -18.51 -19.90 20.79
N SER A 367 -18.09 -19.28 21.90
CA SER A 367 -18.46 -19.74 23.25
C SER A 367 -19.95 -19.50 23.59
N SER A 368 -20.58 -18.48 23.01
CA SER A 368 -22.00 -18.21 23.23
C SER A 368 -22.93 -19.21 22.56
N SER A 369 -22.51 -19.91 21.52
CA SER A 369 -23.28 -20.96 20.85
C SER A 369 -23.26 -22.29 21.63
N ASP A 370 -22.16 -22.63 22.26
CA ASP A 370 -22.02 -23.85 23.07
C ASP A 370 -22.81 -23.75 24.41
N ASP A 371 -22.83 -22.57 25.02
CA ASP A 371 -23.64 -22.33 26.24
C ASP A 371 -25.14 -22.41 25.99
N TYR A 372 -25.66 -22.07 24.81
CA TYR A 372 -27.07 -22.25 24.46
C TYR A 372 -27.41 -23.73 24.24
N PHE A 373 -26.57 -24.51 23.58
CA PHE A 373 -26.76 -25.94 23.38
C PHE A 373 -26.72 -26.75 24.69
N PHE A 374 -25.83 -26.39 25.62
CA PHE A 374 -25.78 -27.04 26.95
C PHE A 374 -26.97 -26.67 27.83
N LYS A 375 -27.52 -25.46 27.72
CA LYS A 375 -28.71 -25.05 28.47
C LYS A 375 -30.00 -25.70 27.95
N GLU A 376 -30.18 -25.86 26.66
CA GLU A 376 -31.34 -26.59 26.09
C GLU A 376 -31.30 -28.09 26.45
N GLN A 377 -30.13 -28.75 26.36
CA GLN A 377 -30.02 -30.16 26.74
C GLN A 377 -30.20 -30.41 28.26
N HIS A 378 -29.94 -29.44 29.12
CA HIS A 378 -30.24 -29.57 30.55
C HIS A 378 -31.69 -29.25 30.89
N HIS A 379 -32.37 -28.41 30.11
CA HIS A 379 -33.79 -28.14 30.30
C HIS A 379 -34.65 -29.35 29.92
N ASP A 380 -34.36 -30.01 28.81
CA ASP A 380 -35.11 -31.20 28.36
C ASP A 380 -34.90 -32.44 29.27
N ARG A 381 -33.78 -32.54 30.01
CA ARG A 381 -33.55 -33.63 30.98
C ARG A 381 -34.23 -33.42 32.32
N LEU A 382 -34.69 -32.23 32.65
CA LEU A 382 -35.43 -31.94 33.90
C LEU A 382 -36.93 -32.18 33.77
N TYR A 383 -37.48 -32.19 32.55
CA TYR A 383 -38.92 -32.47 32.33
C TYR A 383 -39.26 -33.89 31.88
N ALA A 384 -38.25 -34.76 31.72
CA ALA A 384 -38.44 -36.17 31.37
C ALA A 384 -38.56 -37.10 32.60
N LYS A 385 -38.71 -36.54 33.81
CA LYS A 385 -38.96 -37.30 35.04
C LYS A 385 -40.05 -36.61 35.87
N ILE A 386 -41.27 -36.65 35.40
CA ILE A 386 -42.51 -36.60 36.20
C ILE A 386 -43.51 -37.49 35.48
#